data_617c0801caf1e32a9163a6169e0a0cbf
#
_entry.id   617c0801caf1e32a9163a6169e0a0cbf
#
_cell.length_a   1.000
_cell.length_b   1.000
_cell.length_c   1.000
_cell.angle_alpha   90.00
_cell.angle_beta   90.00
_cell.angle_gamma   90.00
#
_symmetry.space_group_name_H-M   'P 1'
#
loop_
_entity.id
_entity.type
_entity.pdbx_description
1 polymer ?
#
loop_
_entity_poly.entity_id
_entity_poly.type
_entity_poly.pdbx_seq_one_letter_code
_entity_poly.pdbx_strand_id
1 'polypeptide(L)'
;RSFVLYHAMNDSILPDAFITKANITNLTRDKINVTVDTEHTGEAILTNSNSQAQVVEMGLSASNGKIYVLSSALTPLVETVYNRLEKDNSYGIFLAAVKESNWDKMLNTISDTLVAEDGTKNIINRNFSVLGVTDETFGKAGISSVEQLKQKLVADNQEDGLSADSLLRAYVGYHIVQSKNTV
;
A
#
# COMPACT_ATOMS: atom_id res chain seq x y z
N ARG A 1 -18.80 -6.47 -0.51
CA ARG A 1 -18.89 -5.05 -0.08
C ARG A 1 -17.70 -4.24 -0.60
N SER A 2 -16.49 -4.67 -0.36
CA SER A 2 -15.26 -3.95 -0.80
C SER A 2 -15.21 -3.74 -2.32
N PHE A 3 -15.58 -4.74 -3.11
CA PHE A 3 -15.62 -4.63 -4.58
C PHE A 3 -16.52 -3.49 -5.07
N VAL A 4 -17.74 -3.37 -4.54
CA VAL A 4 -18.68 -2.31 -4.95
C VAL A 4 -18.15 -0.94 -4.53
N LEU A 5 -17.64 -0.80 -3.30
CA LEU A 5 -17.08 0.47 -2.82
C LEU A 5 -15.82 0.87 -3.60
N TYR A 6 -15.07 -0.11 -4.13
CA TYR A 6 -13.90 0.14 -4.95
C TYR A 6 -14.25 0.82 -6.29
N HIS A 7 -15.44 0.54 -6.84
CA HIS A 7 -15.95 1.12 -8.09
C HIS A 7 -16.85 2.34 -7.88
N ALA A 8 -16.94 2.86 -6.67
CA ALA A 8 -17.75 4.04 -6.36
C ALA A 8 -16.89 5.17 -5.80
N MET A 9 -17.25 6.39 -6.13
CA MET A 9 -16.62 7.62 -5.65
C MET A 9 -17.65 8.51 -4.98
N ASN A 10 -17.24 9.31 -4.01
CA ASN A 10 -18.11 10.31 -3.36
C ASN A 10 -17.95 11.67 -4.04
N ASP A 11 -17.82 11.67 -5.35
CA ASP A 11 -17.67 12.89 -6.16
C ASP A 11 -18.35 12.68 -7.52
N SER A 12 -19.00 13.72 -8.04
CA SER A 12 -19.57 13.73 -9.39
C SER A 12 -18.57 14.40 -10.33
N ILE A 13 -17.64 13.62 -10.85
CA ILE A 13 -16.58 14.11 -11.74
C ILE A 13 -17.16 14.29 -13.15
N LEU A 14 -16.94 15.45 -13.77
CA LEU A 14 -17.30 15.69 -15.18
C LEU A 14 -16.30 14.99 -16.12
N PRO A 15 -16.70 14.57 -17.34
CA PRO A 15 -15.81 13.90 -18.27
C PRO A 15 -14.50 14.63 -18.53
N ASP A 16 -14.52 15.94 -18.79
CA ASP A 16 -13.32 16.74 -19.04
C ASP A 16 -12.41 16.80 -17.81
N ALA A 17 -12.99 16.91 -16.61
CA ALA A 17 -12.24 16.87 -15.36
C ALA A 17 -11.72 15.47 -15.06
N PHE A 18 -12.41 14.42 -15.48
CA PHE A 18 -11.98 13.05 -15.27
C PHE A 18 -10.68 12.75 -16.03
N ILE A 19 -10.59 13.09 -17.30
CA ILE A 19 -9.41 12.85 -18.15
C ILE A 19 -8.21 13.74 -17.79
N THR A 20 -8.41 14.86 -17.09
CA THR A 20 -7.33 15.76 -16.66
C THR A 20 -6.75 15.40 -15.29
N LYS A 21 -7.41 14.51 -14.55
CA LYS A 21 -6.92 14.06 -13.23
C LYS A 21 -5.86 12.96 -13.40
N ALA A 22 -4.74 13.08 -12.72
CA ALA A 22 -3.73 12.02 -12.68
C ALA A 22 -4.20 10.79 -11.89
N ASN A 23 -5.11 10.98 -10.94
CA ASN A 23 -5.73 9.91 -10.15
C ASN A 23 -7.10 10.33 -9.60
N ILE A 24 -7.91 9.35 -9.28
CA ILE A 24 -9.19 9.48 -8.61
C ILE A 24 -9.18 8.65 -7.32
N THR A 25 -9.93 9.11 -6.31
CA THR A 25 -10.04 8.40 -5.02
C THR A 25 -11.42 7.79 -4.90
N ASN A 26 -11.48 6.49 -4.65
CA ASN A 26 -12.73 5.76 -4.49
C ASN A 26 -13.25 5.75 -3.04
N LEU A 27 -14.40 5.11 -2.80
CA LEU A 27 -14.99 5.01 -1.45
C LEU A 27 -14.22 4.09 -0.49
N THR A 28 -13.29 3.27 -0.99
CA THR A 28 -12.33 2.54 -0.15
C THR A 28 -11.11 3.39 0.21
N ARG A 29 -11.04 4.64 -0.29
CA ARG A 29 -9.94 5.60 -0.15
C ARG A 29 -8.66 5.18 -0.90
N ASP A 30 -8.76 4.25 -1.81
CA ASP A 30 -7.67 3.89 -2.70
C ASP A 30 -7.57 4.86 -3.87
N LYS A 31 -6.36 5.15 -4.30
CA LYS A 31 -6.09 5.93 -5.50
C LYS A 31 -6.04 5.02 -6.71
N ILE A 32 -6.80 5.37 -7.72
CA ILE A 32 -6.79 4.73 -9.04
C ILE A 32 -6.15 5.73 -10.00
N ASN A 33 -5.09 5.34 -10.69
CA ASN A 33 -4.43 6.19 -11.67
C ASN A 33 -5.31 6.34 -12.91
N VAL A 34 -5.34 7.56 -13.45
CA VAL A 34 -6.00 7.90 -14.71
C VAL A 34 -4.94 8.29 -15.71
N THR A 35 -4.91 7.59 -16.83
CA THR A 35 -4.08 7.94 -17.99
C THR A 35 -4.97 8.06 -19.22
N VAL A 36 -4.54 8.81 -20.21
CA VAL A 36 -5.26 8.93 -21.49
C VAL A 36 -4.43 8.27 -22.56
N ASP A 37 -5.04 7.37 -23.33
CA ASP A 37 -4.42 6.78 -24.51
C ASP A 37 -4.40 7.80 -25.65
N THR A 38 -3.35 8.62 -25.70
CA THR A 38 -3.19 9.67 -26.72
C THR A 38 -2.73 9.13 -28.07
N GLU A 39 -2.23 7.90 -28.10
CA GLU A 39 -1.65 7.31 -29.32
C GLU A 39 -2.70 6.59 -30.18
N HIS A 40 -3.77 6.06 -29.58
CA HIS A 40 -4.73 5.23 -30.30
C HIS A 40 -6.17 5.76 -30.23
N THR A 41 -6.76 5.86 -29.03
CA THR A 41 -8.20 6.10 -28.89
C THR A 41 -8.56 7.43 -28.24
N GLY A 42 -7.65 8.07 -27.54
CA GLY A 42 -7.94 9.24 -26.70
C GLY A 42 -8.80 8.91 -25.48
N GLU A 43 -9.00 7.62 -25.19
CA GLU A 43 -9.84 7.14 -24.09
C GLU A 43 -9.08 7.12 -22.77
N ALA A 44 -9.81 7.28 -21.67
CA ALA A 44 -9.23 7.19 -20.34
C ALA A 44 -9.00 5.72 -19.95
N ILE A 45 -7.84 5.45 -19.37
CA ILE A 45 -7.45 4.16 -18.83
C ILE A 45 -7.30 4.30 -17.32
N LEU A 46 -7.99 3.45 -16.57
CA LEU A 46 -7.89 3.35 -15.13
C LEU A 46 -6.95 2.21 -14.77
N THR A 47 -5.96 2.49 -13.93
CA THR A 47 -4.95 1.49 -13.53
C THR A 47 -4.75 1.49 -12.01
N ASN A 48 -4.57 0.29 -11.48
CA ASN A 48 -3.97 0.05 -10.18
C ASN A 48 -2.87 -1.02 -10.30
N SER A 49 -2.23 -1.42 -9.20
CA SER A 49 -1.15 -2.41 -9.23
C SER A 49 -1.59 -3.81 -9.69
N ASN A 50 -2.90 -4.12 -9.69
CA ASN A 50 -3.43 -5.46 -9.96
C ASN A 50 -4.24 -5.56 -11.26
N SER A 51 -4.68 -4.43 -11.81
CA SER A 51 -5.60 -4.43 -12.95
C SER A 51 -5.61 -3.11 -13.70
N GLN A 52 -6.11 -3.19 -14.93
CA GLN A 52 -6.32 -2.06 -15.82
C GLN A 52 -7.71 -2.20 -16.47
N ALA A 53 -8.39 -1.08 -16.66
CA ALA A 53 -9.66 -1.01 -17.38
C ALA A 53 -9.74 0.26 -18.21
N GLN A 54 -10.22 0.15 -19.43
CA GLN A 54 -10.50 1.28 -20.31
C GLN A 54 -11.90 1.83 -20.01
N VAL A 55 -12.06 3.13 -20.06
CA VAL A 55 -13.38 3.78 -19.96
C VAL A 55 -14.00 3.80 -21.34
N VAL A 56 -14.96 2.90 -21.58
CA VAL A 56 -15.60 2.72 -22.90
C VAL A 56 -16.79 3.64 -23.11
N GLU A 57 -17.37 4.17 -22.04
CA GLU A 57 -18.42 5.18 -22.12
C GLU A 57 -18.29 6.17 -20.96
N MET A 58 -18.24 7.47 -21.29
CA MET A 58 -17.96 8.53 -20.32
C MET A 58 -19.22 9.30 -19.92
N GLY A 59 -19.42 9.40 -18.63
CA GLY A 59 -20.25 10.43 -18.03
C GLY A 59 -21.75 10.29 -18.29
N LEU A 60 -22.30 9.07 -18.32
CA LEU A 60 -23.73 8.86 -18.32
C LEU A 60 -24.36 9.61 -17.15
N SER A 61 -25.29 10.49 -17.45
CA SER A 61 -25.90 11.37 -16.44
C SER A 61 -26.98 10.65 -15.67
N ALA A 62 -26.93 10.76 -14.35
CA ALA A 62 -28.00 10.41 -13.43
C ALA A 62 -28.39 11.64 -12.60
N SER A 63 -29.54 11.61 -11.92
CA SER A 63 -30.03 12.73 -11.10
C SER A 63 -29.05 13.12 -9.96
N ASN A 64 -28.26 12.19 -9.49
CA ASN A 64 -27.36 12.35 -8.34
C ASN A 64 -25.89 12.00 -8.63
N GLY A 65 -25.49 11.88 -9.91
CA GLY A 65 -24.10 11.54 -10.24
C GLY A 65 -23.85 11.24 -11.70
N LYS A 66 -22.69 10.65 -11.96
CA LYS A 66 -22.24 10.19 -13.28
C LYS A 66 -21.84 8.72 -13.22
N ILE A 67 -22.05 8.00 -14.32
CA ILE A 67 -21.62 6.61 -14.49
C ILE A 67 -20.56 6.57 -15.59
N TYR A 68 -19.47 5.90 -15.33
CA TYR A 68 -18.38 5.61 -16.27
C TYR A 68 -18.36 4.10 -16.52
N VAL A 69 -18.56 3.69 -17.76
CA VAL A 69 -18.59 2.28 -18.13
C VAL A 69 -17.16 1.81 -18.39
N LEU A 70 -16.75 0.74 -17.73
CA LEU A 70 -15.41 0.17 -17.86
C LEU A 70 -15.44 -1.07 -18.73
N SER A 71 -14.39 -1.30 -19.51
CA SER A 71 -14.19 -2.51 -20.32
C SER A 71 -14.03 -3.78 -19.47
N SER A 72 -13.58 -3.62 -18.23
CA SER A 72 -13.41 -4.69 -17.24
C SER A 72 -13.52 -4.16 -15.82
N ALA A 73 -13.80 -5.05 -14.88
CA ALA A 73 -13.79 -4.66 -13.47
C ALA A 73 -12.34 -4.48 -12.96
N LEU A 74 -12.13 -3.44 -12.15
CA LEU A 74 -10.86 -3.28 -11.45
C LEU A 74 -10.80 -4.24 -10.25
N THR A 75 -9.63 -4.85 -10.06
CA THR A 75 -9.37 -5.73 -8.92
C THR A 75 -8.93 -4.90 -7.71
N PRO A 76 -9.71 -4.89 -6.60
CA PRO A 76 -9.32 -4.18 -5.40
C PRO A 76 -7.96 -4.64 -4.84
N LEU A 77 -7.19 -3.71 -4.29
CA LEU A 77 -5.97 -3.99 -3.55
C LEU A 77 -6.37 -4.45 -2.15
N VAL A 78 -6.36 -5.76 -1.90
CA VAL A 78 -6.73 -6.34 -0.59
C VAL A 78 -5.54 -6.90 0.17
N GLU A 79 -4.37 -6.97 -0.48
CA GLU A 79 -3.15 -7.46 0.15
C GLU A 79 -2.45 -6.34 0.91
N THR A 80 -2.05 -6.64 2.14
CA THR A 80 -1.17 -5.78 2.92
C THR A 80 0.28 -5.88 2.43
N VAL A 81 1.11 -4.92 2.80
CA VAL A 81 2.56 -5.00 2.54
C VAL A 81 3.16 -6.26 3.17
N TYR A 82 2.71 -6.63 4.37
CA TYR A 82 3.13 -7.87 5.02
C TYR A 82 2.77 -9.11 4.19
N ASN A 83 1.52 -9.24 3.73
CA ASN A 83 1.09 -10.36 2.89
C ASN A 83 1.86 -10.43 1.58
N ARG A 84 2.23 -9.29 1.02
CA ARG A 84 3.04 -9.24 -0.20
C ARG A 84 4.46 -9.74 0.02
N LEU A 85 5.09 -9.34 1.13
CA LEU A 85 6.41 -9.87 1.53
C LEU A 85 6.36 -11.38 1.80
N GLU A 86 5.27 -11.87 2.44
CA GLU A 86 5.12 -13.29 2.77
C GLU A 86 4.94 -14.19 1.55
N LYS A 87 4.35 -13.68 0.50
CA LYS A 87 4.16 -14.41 -0.78
C LYS A 87 5.41 -14.49 -1.64
N ASP A 88 6.36 -13.60 -1.42
CA ASP A 88 7.60 -13.55 -2.20
C ASP A 88 8.72 -14.24 -1.42
N ASN A 89 9.14 -15.40 -1.93
CA ASN A 89 10.17 -16.23 -1.30
C ASN A 89 11.56 -15.57 -1.24
N SER A 90 11.74 -14.39 -1.85
CA SER A 90 13.03 -13.67 -1.87
C SER A 90 13.32 -12.91 -0.57
N TYR A 91 12.37 -12.81 0.36
CA TYR A 91 12.47 -11.97 1.57
C TYR A 91 12.44 -12.77 2.88
N GLY A 92 12.84 -14.03 2.88
CA GLY A 92 12.73 -14.92 4.04
C GLY A 92 13.38 -14.38 5.31
N ILE A 93 14.62 -13.89 5.23
CA ILE A 93 15.36 -13.32 6.37
C ILE A 93 14.72 -12.00 6.82
N PHE A 94 14.37 -11.12 5.87
CA PHE A 94 13.73 -9.84 6.19
C PHE A 94 12.35 -10.04 6.83
N LEU A 95 11.57 -10.98 6.33
CA LEU A 95 10.25 -11.33 6.88
C LEU A 95 10.38 -11.91 8.30
N ALA A 96 11.38 -12.75 8.57
CA ALA A 96 11.66 -13.24 9.91
C ALA A 96 12.03 -12.09 10.85
N ALA A 97 12.86 -11.13 10.39
CA ALA A 97 13.18 -9.93 11.15
C ALA A 97 11.96 -9.06 11.46
N VAL A 98 11.04 -8.89 10.49
CA VAL A 98 9.75 -8.17 10.66
C VAL A 98 8.90 -8.84 11.74
N LYS A 99 8.79 -10.18 11.72
CA LYS A 99 8.01 -10.96 12.70
C LYS A 99 8.62 -10.84 14.10
N GLU A 100 9.90 -11.09 14.27
CA GLU A 100 10.58 -11.06 15.56
C GLU A 100 10.61 -9.66 16.19
N SER A 101 10.67 -8.62 15.38
CA SER A 101 10.64 -7.23 15.84
C SER A 101 9.23 -6.68 16.10
N ASN A 102 8.17 -7.51 15.95
CA ASN A 102 6.76 -7.15 16.12
C ASN A 102 6.27 -6.00 15.20
N TRP A 103 6.86 -5.87 14.01
CA TRP A 103 6.36 -4.96 12.97
C TRP A 103 5.27 -5.61 12.10
N ASP A 104 5.13 -6.94 12.13
CA ASP A 104 4.17 -7.73 11.37
C ASP A 104 2.73 -7.26 11.56
N LYS A 105 2.32 -7.01 12.80
CA LYS A 105 0.96 -6.55 13.13
C LYS A 105 0.65 -5.20 12.49
N MET A 106 1.61 -4.27 12.55
CA MET A 106 1.44 -2.93 11.99
C MET A 106 1.38 -2.97 10.47
N LEU A 107 2.30 -3.70 9.83
CA LEU A 107 2.35 -3.85 8.37
C LEU A 107 1.17 -4.65 7.80
N ASN A 108 0.50 -5.43 8.64
CA ASN A 108 -0.70 -6.19 8.27
C ASN A 108 -2.01 -5.43 8.59
N THR A 109 -1.93 -4.21 9.09
CA THR A 109 -3.10 -3.38 9.40
C THR A 109 -3.38 -2.42 8.25
N ILE A 110 -4.58 -2.51 7.66
CA ILE A 110 -5.03 -1.64 6.56
C ILE A 110 -5.51 -0.29 7.08
N SER A 111 -6.22 -0.27 8.20
CA SER A 111 -6.81 0.96 8.76
C SER A 111 -6.98 0.88 10.26
N ASP A 112 -6.93 2.05 10.90
CA ASP A 112 -7.32 2.23 12.30
C ASP A 112 -8.66 2.94 12.40
N THR A 113 -9.38 2.68 13.47
CA THR A 113 -10.58 3.43 13.83
C THR A 113 -10.25 4.34 15.02
N LEU A 114 -10.25 5.64 14.77
CA LEU A 114 -10.19 6.63 15.85
C LEU A 114 -11.60 7.01 16.28
N VAL A 115 -11.84 6.96 17.57
CA VAL A 115 -13.11 7.40 18.17
C VAL A 115 -12.84 8.77 18.79
N ALA A 116 -13.51 9.81 18.28
CA ALA A 116 -13.47 11.16 18.84
C ALA A 116 -14.25 11.22 20.18
N GLU A 117 -14.05 12.29 20.94
CA GLU A 117 -14.74 12.49 22.25
C GLU A 117 -16.27 12.52 22.13
N ASP A 118 -16.79 12.92 20.98
CA ASP A 118 -18.23 12.93 20.66
C ASP A 118 -18.78 11.56 20.21
N GLY A 119 -17.93 10.51 20.21
CA GLY A 119 -18.27 9.17 19.73
C GLY A 119 -18.18 8.98 18.23
N THR A 120 -17.81 9.99 17.46
CA THR A 120 -17.61 9.89 15.99
C THR A 120 -16.45 8.95 15.68
N LYS A 121 -16.69 8.00 14.78
CA LYS A 121 -15.66 7.05 14.32
C LYS A 121 -15.03 7.52 13.02
N ASN A 122 -13.75 7.82 13.08
CA ASN A 122 -12.93 8.16 11.92
C ASN A 122 -12.04 6.96 11.56
N ILE A 123 -12.15 6.50 10.30
CA ILE A 123 -11.27 5.45 9.78
C ILE A 123 -10.10 6.11 9.08
N ILE A 124 -8.88 5.78 9.51
CA ILE A 124 -7.64 6.28 8.92
C ILE A 124 -6.92 5.10 8.26
N ASN A 125 -6.71 5.19 6.94
CA ASN A 125 -5.93 4.19 6.23
C ASN A 125 -4.45 4.32 6.59
N ARG A 126 -3.81 3.17 6.82
CA ARG A 126 -2.36 3.08 7.00
C ARG A 126 -1.70 2.82 5.65
N ASN A 127 -0.75 3.67 5.30
CA ASN A 127 0.04 3.53 4.08
C ASN A 127 1.51 3.40 4.46
N PHE A 128 2.12 2.30 4.02
CA PHE A 128 3.51 2.00 4.26
C PHE A 128 4.26 1.86 2.93
N SER A 129 5.51 2.32 2.92
CA SER A 129 6.51 1.90 1.94
C SER A 129 7.58 1.12 2.68
N VAL A 130 7.88 -0.09 2.22
CA VAL A 130 8.91 -0.94 2.82
C VAL A 130 10.06 -1.10 1.85
N LEU A 131 11.26 -0.78 2.31
CA LEU A 131 12.51 -1.01 1.60
C LEU A 131 12.98 -2.43 1.93
N GLY A 132 12.41 -3.43 1.26
CA GLY A 132 12.67 -4.83 1.52
C GLY A 132 14.10 -5.24 1.11
N VAL A 133 14.78 -5.98 1.97
CA VAL A 133 16.10 -6.54 1.71
C VAL A 133 15.96 -8.01 1.32
N THR A 134 16.45 -8.40 0.15
CA THR A 134 16.35 -9.77 -0.33
C THR A 134 17.36 -10.68 0.36
N ASP A 135 17.06 -11.99 0.39
CA ASP A 135 17.97 -13.02 0.94
C ASP A 135 19.29 -13.05 0.17
N GLU A 136 19.29 -12.77 -1.14
CA GLU A 136 20.50 -12.62 -1.94
C GLU A 136 21.38 -11.48 -1.43
N THR A 137 20.75 -10.33 -1.09
CA THR A 137 21.48 -9.16 -0.56
C THR A 137 22.05 -9.45 0.81
N PHE A 138 21.33 -10.14 1.69
CA PHE A 138 21.83 -10.62 2.97
C PHE A 138 23.00 -11.61 2.79
N GLY A 139 22.87 -12.53 1.83
CA GLY A 139 23.94 -13.48 1.50
C GLY A 139 25.25 -12.81 1.08
N LYS A 140 25.19 -11.72 0.29
CA LYS A 140 26.35 -10.90 -0.07
C LYS A 140 27.03 -10.25 1.15
N ALA A 141 26.27 -10.01 2.22
CA ALA A 141 26.79 -9.51 3.49
C ALA A 141 27.19 -10.62 4.48
N GLY A 142 27.15 -11.89 4.05
CA GLY A 142 27.47 -13.06 4.89
C GLY A 142 26.38 -13.40 5.92
N ILE A 143 25.15 -12.95 5.71
CA ILE A 143 24.01 -13.18 6.61
C ILE A 143 23.08 -14.20 5.95
N SER A 144 22.83 -15.33 6.63
CA SER A 144 21.95 -16.40 6.15
C SER A 144 20.74 -16.67 7.05
N SER A 145 20.63 -15.96 8.18
CA SER A 145 19.48 -16.06 9.08
C SER A 145 19.28 -14.78 9.88
N VAL A 146 18.12 -14.66 10.53
CA VAL A 146 17.80 -13.52 11.40
C VAL A 146 18.71 -13.50 12.65
N GLU A 147 19.15 -14.64 13.15
CA GLU A 147 20.07 -14.75 14.27
C GLU A 147 21.44 -14.15 13.91
N GLN A 148 21.94 -14.45 12.70
CA GLN A 148 23.20 -13.85 12.22
C GLN A 148 23.04 -12.34 11.99
N LEU A 149 21.89 -11.88 11.51
CA LEU A 149 21.57 -10.45 11.44
C LEU A 149 21.64 -9.80 12.81
N LYS A 150 21.00 -10.39 13.85
CA LYS A 150 21.07 -9.90 15.23
C LYS A 150 22.50 -9.84 15.75
N GLN A 151 23.29 -10.90 15.54
CA GLN A 151 24.69 -10.93 15.95
C GLN A 151 25.50 -9.81 15.30
N LYS A 152 25.30 -9.60 13.99
CA LYS A 152 25.97 -8.52 13.28
C LYS A 152 25.55 -7.15 13.80
N LEU A 153 24.26 -6.91 14.02
CA LEU A 153 23.76 -5.64 14.58
C LEU A 153 24.35 -5.34 15.96
N VAL A 154 24.50 -6.36 16.83
CA VAL A 154 25.15 -6.20 18.13
C VAL A 154 26.64 -5.91 17.96
N ALA A 155 27.35 -6.61 17.05
CA ALA A 155 28.76 -6.38 16.81
C ALA A 155 29.06 -4.97 16.26
N ASP A 156 28.16 -4.45 15.40
CA ASP A 156 28.30 -3.13 14.78
C ASP A 156 27.91 -1.98 15.73
N ASN A 157 27.19 -2.24 16.84
CA ASN A 157 26.64 -1.24 17.77
C ASN A 157 27.02 -1.52 19.25
N GLN A 158 28.25 -1.93 19.50
CA GLN A 158 28.73 -2.34 20.85
C GLN A 158 28.69 -1.19 21.88
N GLU A 159 28.80 0.05 21.44
CA GLU A 159 28.82 1.22 22.32
C GLU A 159 27.46 1.64 22.83
N ASP A 160 26.36 1.23 22.17
CA ASP A 160 25.01 1.69 22.47
C ASP A 160 24.35 0.96 23.65
N GLY A 161 24.89 -0.17 24.10
CA GLY A 161 24.34 -0.98 25.20
C GLY A 161 22.92 -1.51 24.96
N LEU A 162 22.43 -1.47 23.71
CA LEU A 162 21.09 -1.91 23.33
C LEU A 162 21.02 -3.44 23.19
N SER A 163 19.87 -4.01 23.51
CA SER A 163 19.64 -5.45 23.29
C SER A 163 19.55 -5.79 21.79
N ALA A 164 19.86 -7.04 21.43
CA ALA A 164 19.73 -7.53 20.06
C ALA A 164 18.33 -7.33 19.48
N ASP A 165 17.28 -7.47 20.30
CA ASP A 165 15.89 -7.27 19.86
C ASP A 165 15.56 -5.79 19.64
N SER A 166 16.11 -4.90 20.46
CA SER A 166 15.98 -3.45 20.26
C SER A 166 16.67 -2.99 18.97
N LEU A 167 17.87 -3.50 18.72
CA LEU A 167 18.62 -3.23 17.50
C LEU A 167 17.90 -3.79 16.26
N LEU A 168 17.37 -5.01 16.34
CA LEU A 168 16.58 -5.60 15.26
C LEU A 168 15.33 -4.77 14.97
N ARG A 169 14.63 -4.32 16.02
CA ARG A 169 13.44 -3.47 15.87
C ARG A 169 13.77 -2.13 15.22
N ALA A 170 14.86 -1.51 15.61
CA ALA A 170 15.35 -0.27 15.01
C ALA A 170 15.74 -0.46 13.54
N TYR A 171 16.47 -1.56 13.25
CA TYR A 171 16.88 -1.93 11.89
C TYR A 171 15.66 -2.08 10.96
N VAL A 172 14.67 -2.89 11.35
CA VAL A 172 13.45 -3.06 10.55
C VAL A 172 12.69 -1.75 10.42
N GLY A 173 12.57 -0.99 11.52
CA GLY A 173 11.91 0.33 11.52
C GLY A 173 12.55 1.32 10.55
N TYR A 174 13.87 1.29 10.37
CA TYR A 174 14.58 2.12 9.41
C TYR A 174 14.18 1.82 7.95
N HIS A 175 13.74 0.60 7.66
CA HIS A 175 13.28 0.17 6.34
C HIS A 175 11.79 0.43 6.10
N ILE A 176 11.07 1.01 7.06
CA ILE A 176 9.63 1.25 6.97
C ILE A 176 9.36 2.76 6.95
N VAL A 177 8.76 3.23 5.88
CA VAL A 177 8.28 4.61 5.75
C VAL A 177 6.76 4.59 5.87
N GLN A 178 6.24 5.29 6.87
CA GLN A 178 4.81 5.50 7.04
C GLN A 178 4.44 6.90 6.54
N SER A 179 3.60 6.99 5.50
CA SER A 179 3.02 8.27 5.12
C SER A 179 1.81 8.55 6.02
N LYS A 180 1.86 9.68 6.74
CA LYS A 180 0.67 10.22 7.40
C LYS A 180 -0.17 10.90 6.32
N ASN A 181 -1.21 10.24 5.84
CA ASN A 181 -2.26 10.95 5.12
C ASN A 181 -3.08 11.70 6.18
N THR A 182 -2.67 12.93 6.46
CA THR A 182 -3.60 13.93 7.01
C THR A 182 -4.56 14.29 5.90
N VAL A 183 -5.82 13.90 6.07
CA VAL A 183 -6.96 14.39 5.29
C VAL A 183 -7.18 15.86 5.64
#